data_09a2c25df4c761e75d5463c1d3efdf23
#
_entry.id   09a2c25df4c761e75d5463c1d3efdf23
#
_cell.length_a   1.000
_cell.length_b   1.000
_cell.length_c   1.000
_cell.angle_alpha   90.00
_cell.angle_beta   90.00
_cell.angle_gamma   90.00
#
_symmetry.space_group_name_H-M   'P 1'
#
loop_
_entity.id
_entity.type
_entity.pdbx_description
1 polymer ?
#
loop_
_entity_poly.entity_id
_entity_poly.type
_entity_poly.pdbx_seq_one_letter_code
_entity_poly.pdbx_strand_id
1 'polypeptide(L)'
;MQVENHKEEVPFAHYEEQFRLLDPRDALDRLNDISFSGGEFTVKLLGREFAIAHPDYAIRALDGGAIPPLPTQTFLLRYLLESKTVAWGGQWKTFREMPWGEMYIKPYTGRVLTRAAFTFGTRIAAFRAACEKMGAEPVPHGDAGFRFDFVGGYRMQILVWEGDDEFPPNAQVLYSDNFAEGFAAEDRVVAGDILISTIKANF
;
A
#
# COMPACT_ATOMS: atom_id res chain seq x y z
N MET A 1 30.17 10.44 -4.71
CA MET A 1 30.03 9.38 -3.71
C MET A 1 28.53 9.21 -3.50
N GLN A 2 27.92 8.19 -4.08
CA GLN A 2 26.51 7.88 -3.82
C GLN A 2 26.40 7.44 -2.36
N VAL A 3 25.54 8.07 -1.60
CA VAL A 3 25.23 7.63 -0.22
C VAL A 3 24.35 6.40 -0.40
N GLU A 4 24.87 5.21 -0.06
CA GLU A 4 24.11 3.97 -0.06
C GLU A 4 22.95 4.10 0.92
N ASN A 5 21.72 3.90 0.42
CA ASN A 5 20.52 3.91 1.25
C ASN A 5 20.28 2.50 1.84
N HIS A 6 21.13 2.12 2.80
CA HIS A 6 21.06 0.80 3.44
C HIS A 6 19.68 0.43 4.01
N LYS A 7 18.83 1.41 4.29
CA LYS A 7 17.47 1.14 4.82
C LYS A 7 16.50 0.62 3.78
N GLU A 8 16.72 0.92 2.51
CA GLU A 8 15.83 0.51 1.43
C GLU A 8 16.51 -0.52 0.51
N GLU A 9 17.79 -0.33 0.19
CA GLU A 9 18.54 -1.19 -0.73
C GLU A 9 18.81 -2.58 -0.16
N VAL A 10 19.14 -2.70 1.12
CA VAL A 10 19.42 -4.00 1.75
C VAL A 10 18.18 -4.89 1.81
N PRO A 11 17.01 -4.41 2.28
CA PRO A 11 15.79 -5.23 2.22
C PRO A 11 15.39 -5.59 0.79
N PHE A 12 15.51 -4.65 -0.15
CA PHE A 12 15.19 -4.91 -1.56
C PHE A 12 16.05 -6.03 -2.13
N ALA A 13 17.37 -5.96 -2.00
CA ALA A 13 18.29 -6.98 -2.49
C ALA A 13 18.01 -8.37 -1.90
N HIS A 14 17.66 -8.44 -0.61
CA HIS A 14 17.29 -9.68 0.05
C HIS A 14 16.05 -10.33 -0.59
N TYR A 15 14.99 -9.55 -0.83
CA TYR A 15 13.77 -10.09 -1.45
C TYR A 15 13.94 -10.34 -2.95
N GLU A 16 14.78 -9.59 -3.64
CA GLU A 16 15.15 -9.86 -5.03
C GLU A 16 15.83 -11.21 -5.19
N GLU A 17 16.75 -11.58 -4.29
CA GLU A 17 17.38 -12.91 -4.29
C GLU A 17 16.37 -14.03 -4.09
N GLN A 18 15.42 -13.87 -3.17
CA GLN A 18 14.35 -14.85 -2.95
C GLN A 18 13.41 -14.93 -4.18
N PHE A 19 13.09 -13.80 -4.79
CA PHE A 19 12.24 -13.75 -5.96
C PHE A 19 12.83 -14.51 -7.16
N ARG A 20 14.16 -14.50 -7.34
CA ARG A 20 14.83 -15.32 -8.38
C ARG A 20 14.60 -16.81 -8.22
N LEU A 21 14.35 -17.26 -7.00
CA LEU A 21 14.16 -18.69 -6.67
C LEU A 21 12.67 -19.06 -6.61
N LEU A 22 11.76 -18.11 -6.73
CA LEU A 22 10.31 -18.33 -6.68
C LEU A 22 9.88 -19.18 -7.88
N ASP A 23 9.18 -20.29 -7.64
CA ASP A 23 8.39 -20.91 -8.73
C ASP A 23 7.14 -20.04 -8.97
N PRO A 24 6.94 -19.51 -10.18
CA PRO A 24 5.75 -18.72 -10.48
C PRO A 24 4.43 -19.41 -10.15
N ARG A 25 4.38 -20.73 -10.19
CA ARG A 25 3.20 -21.51 -9.83
C ARG A 25 2.82 -21.34 -8.36
N ASP A 26 3.81 -21.29 -7.47
CA ASP A 26 3.56 -21.11 -6.03
C ASP A 26 2.88 -19.76 -5.74
N ALA A 27 3.25 -18.70 -6.46
CA ALA A 27 2.60 -17.41 -6.37
C ALA A 27 1.17 -17.47 -6.92
N LEU A 28 0.96 -18.09 -8.09
CA LEU A 28 -0.36 -18.24 -8.73
C LEU A 28 -1.33 -19.08 -7.88
N ASP A 29 -0.83 -20.08 -7.17
CA ASP A 29 -1.65 -20.93 -6.30
C ASP A 29 -2.10 -20.18 -5.02
N ARG A 30 -1.32 -19.19 -4.56
CA ARG A 30 -1.63 -18.40 -3.36
C ARG A 30 -2.41 -17.13 -3.66
N LEU A 31 -2.23 -16.52 -4.83
CA LEU A 31 -2.75 -15.21 -5.21
C LEU A 31 -3.66 -15.32 -6.43
N ASN A 32 -4.92 -14.92 -6.27
CA ASN A 32 -5.94 -15.06 -7.33
C ASN A 32 -5.99 -13.86 -8.30
N ASP A 33 -5.33 -12.76 -7.97
CA ASP A 33 -5.43 -11.48 -8.68
C ASP A 33 -4.16 -11.11 -9.45
N ILE A 34 -3.24 -12.08 -9.58
CA ILE A 34 -2.04 -11.95 -10.40
C ILE A 34 -2.14 -12.84 -11.64
N SER A 35 -1.36 -12.52 -12.64
CA SER A 35 -1.14 -13.39 -13.80
C SER A 35 0.35 -13.53 -14.08
N PHE A 36 0.74 -14.62 -14.73
CA PHE A 36 2.09 -14.85 -15.20
C PHE A 36 2.08 -15.27 -16.66
N SER A 37 2.69 -14.47 -17.51
CA SER A 37 2.76 -14.74 -18.95
C SER A 37 4.03 -14.10 -19.55
N GLY A 38 4.66 -14.80 -20.49
CA GLY A 38 5.85 -14.29 -21.17
C GLY A 38 7.04 -14.01 -20.24
N GLY A 39 7.11 -14.66 -19.07
CA GLY A 39 8.18 -14.44 -18.08
C GLY A 39 7.94 -13.22 -17.18
N GLU A 40 6.74 -12.68 -17.13
CA GLU A 40 6.40 -11.52 -16.30
C GLU A 40 5.15 -11.80 -15.44
N PHE A 41 5.20 -11.39 -14.18
CA PHE A 41 4.02 -11.24 -13.35
C PHE A 41 3.31 -9.92 -13.67
N THR A 42 1.99 -9.93 -13.71
CA THR A 42 1.17 -8.71 -13.70
C THR A 42 0.51 -8.56 -12.35
N VAL A 43 0.71 -7.43 -11.69
CA VAL A 43 0.15 -7.09 -10.37
C VAL A 43 -0.52 -5.74 -10.44
N LYS A 44 -1.72 -5.62 -9.87
CA LYS A 44 -2.46 -4.35 -9.77
C LYS A 44 -2.36 -3.79 -8.35
N LEU A 45 -1.83 -2.58 -8.22
CA LEU A 45 -1.70 -1.85 -6.95
C LEU A 45 -2.33 -0.47 -7.08
N LEU A 46 -3.32 -0.16 -6.23
CA LEU A 46 -4.06 1.13 -6.23
C LEU A 46 -4.52 1.54 -7.63
N GLY A 47 -5.11 0.60 -8.36
CA GLY A 47 -5.65 0.83 -9.70
C GLY A 47 -4.64 0.78 -10.84
N ARG A 48 -3.33 0.84 -10.58
CA ARG A 48 -2.27 0.76 -11.59
C ARG A 48 -1.74 -0.65 -11.74
N GLU A 49 -1.47 -1.06 -12.97
CA GLU A 49 -0.89 -2.37 -13.29
C GLU A 49 0.60 -2.27 -13.54
N PHE A 50 1.34 -3.21 -12.97
CA PHE A 50 2.78 -3.33 -13.11
C PHE A 50 3.13 -4.72 -13.64
N ALA A 51 4.03 -4.75 -14.63
CA ALA A 51 4.68 -5.99 -15.05
C ALA A 51 6.04 -6.12 -14.34
N ILE A 52 6.28 -7.29 -13.75
CA ILE A 52 7.48 -7.63 -12.99
C ILE A 52 8.12 -8.86 -13.65
N ALA A 53 9.27 -8.65 -14.29
CA ALA A 53 10.01 -9.73 -14.96
C ALA A 53 10.59 -10.71 -13.92
N HIS A 54 10.60 -12.00 -14.28
CA HIS A 54 11.11 -13.10 -13.50
C HIS A 54 11.96 -14.03 -14.39
N PRO A 55 13.09 -14.56 -13.94
CA PRO A 55 13.65 -14.47 -12.59
C PRO A 55 14.44 -13.17 -12.31
N ASP A 56 14.91 -12.49 -13.35
CA ASP A 56 15.67 -11.27 -13.22
C ASP A 56 14.73 -10.08 -13.07
N TYR A 57 14.64 -9.58 -11.84
CA TYR A 57 13.71 -8.54 -11.47
C TYR A 57 13.88 -7.28 -12.34
N ALA A 58 12.82 -6.92 -13.03
CA ALA A 58 12.65 -5.61 -13.65
C ALA A 58 11.18 -5.23 -13.59
N ILE A 59 10.87 -4.00 -13.17
CA ILE A 59 9.50 -3.52 -13.06
C ILE A 59 9.22 -2.44 -14.09
N ARG A 60 8.02 -2.49 -14.67
CA ARG A 60 7.50 -1.42 -15.55
C ARG A 60 6.02 -1.20 -15.26
N ALA A 61 5.58 0.04 -15.37
CA ALA A 61 4.16 0.37 -15.30
C ALA A 61 3.52 0.12 -16.69
N LEU A 62 2.37 -0.56 -16.72
CA LEU A 62 1.69 -0.90 -17.99
C LEU A 62 1.01 0.33 -18.62
N ASP A 63 0.75 1.37 -17.84
CA ASP A 63 0.25 2.67 -18.30
C ASP A 63 1.34 3.59 -18.91
N GLY A 64 2.59 3.13 -18.98
CA GLY A 64 3.74 3.91 -19.43
C GLY A 64 4.22 4.99 -18.46
N GLY A 65 3.63 5.06 -17.26
CA GLY A 65 4.00 6.01 -16.22
C GLY A 65 5.29 5.61 -15.47
N ALA A 66 5.62 6.41 -14.45
CA ALA A 66 6.80 6.16 -13.63
C ALA A 66 6.69 4.83 -12.86
N ILE A 67 7.82 4.16 -12.71
CA ILE A 67 7.94 3.00 -11.82
C ILE A 67 7.81 3.45 -10.35
N PRO A 68 7.31 2.58 -9.46
CA PRO A 68 7.16 2.92 -8.06
C PRO A 68 8.53 3.05 -7.37
N PRO A 69 8.61 3.82 -6.26
CA PRO A 69 9.84 3.93 -5.48
C PRO A 69 10.22 2.59 -4.83
N LEU A 70 11.48 2.44 -4.45
CA LEU A 70 12.07 1.19 -3.97
C LEU A 70 11.29 0.53 -2.82
N PRO A 71 10.77 1.24 -1.80
CA PRO A 71 9.95 0.63 -0.75
C PRO A 71 8.67 -0.03 -1.29
N THR A 72 8.05 0.56 -2.32
CA THR A 72 6.88 -0.05 -2.98
C THR A 72 7.27 -1.26 -3.81
N GLN A 73 8.43 -1.24 -4.46
CA GLN A 73 8.95 -2.40 -5.18
C GLN A 73 9.24 -3.56 -4.21
N THR A 74 9.85 -3.29 -3.06
CA THR A 74 10.06 -4.28 -2.00
C THR A 74 8.73 -4.86 -1.49
N PHE A 75 7.72 -4.01 -1.31
CA PHE A 75 6.38 -4.47 -0.93
C PHE A 75 5.77 -5.41 -1.98
N LEU A 76 5.91 -5.11 -3.28
CA LEU A 76 5.41 -5.98 -4.36
C LEU A 76 6.16 -7.32 -4.41
N LEU A 77 7.48 -7.32 -4.17
CA LEU A 77 8.25 -8.57 -4.05
C LEU A 77 7.74 -9.42 -2.88
N ARG A 78 7.55 -8.83 -1.70
CA ARG A 78 7.01 -9.53 -0.54
C ARG A 78 5.58 -10.01 -0.78
N TYR A 79 4.76 -9.23 -1.47
CA TYR A 79 3.41 -9.65 -1.86
C TYR A 79 3.46 -10.94 -2.69
N LEU A 80 4.32 -11.01 -3.71
CA LEU A 80 4.48 -12.20 -4.55
C LEU A 80 5.08 -13.40 -3.79
N LEU A 81 5.99 -13.15 -2.85
CA LEU A 81 6.71 -14.18 -2.11
C LEU A 81 5.92 -14.76 -0.92
N GLU A 82 5.26 -13.90 -0.15
CA GLU A 82 4.79 -14.24 1.20
C GLU A 82 3.28 -14.13 1.37
N SER A 83 2.58 -13.30 0.56
CA SER A 83 1.16 -13.06 0.72
C SER A 83 0.30 -14.20 0.14
N LYS A 84 -0.97 -14.19 0.52
CA LYS A 84 -2.01 -15.11 0.02
C LYS A 84 -3.32 -14.36 -0.18
N THR A 85 -4.17 -14.85 -1.04
CA THR A 85 -5.54 -14.33 -1.15
C THR A 85 -6.37 -14.80 0.05
N VAL A 86 -6.98 -13.83 0.74
CA VAL A 86 -7.90 -14.07 1.85
C VAL A 86 -9.19 -13.31 1.57
N ALA A 87 -10.33 -14.00 1.67
CA ALA A 87 -11.62 -13.36 1.48
C ALA A 87 -11.85 -12.26 2.53
N TRP A 88 -12.35 -11.11 2.09
CA TRP A 88 -12.76 -10.05 3.00
C TRP A 88 -14.04 -10.45 3.76
N GLY A 89 -13.99 -10.40 5.11
CA GLY A 89 -15.12 -10.72 5.99
C GLY A 89 -16.14 -9.58 6.14
N GLY A 90 -15.92 -8.44 5.48
CA GLY A 90 -16.83 -7.28 5.51
C GLY A 90 -16.54 -6.29 6.63
N GLN A 91 -15.51 -6.49 7.43
CA GLN A 91 -15.16 -5.60 8.54
C GLN A 91 -13.96 -4.72 8.22
N TRP A 92 -13.96 -3.54 8.84
CA TRP A 92 -12.84 -2.61 8.83
C TRP A 92 -12.12 -2.66 10.17
N LYS A 93 -10.78 -2.67 10.13
CA LYS A 93 -9.91 -2.70 11.31
C LYS A 93 -8.96 -1.53 11.29
N THR A 94 -8.74 -0.93 12.45
CA THR A 94 -7.60 -0.05 12.65
C THR A 94 -6.30 -0.87 12.69
N PHE A 95 -5.17 -0.23 12.45
CA PHE A 95 -3.88 -0.89 12.57
C PHE A 95 -3.66 -1.54 13.95
N ARG A 96 -4.13 -0.89 15.02
CA ARG A 96 -4.00 -1.35 16.41
C ARG A 96 -4.77 -2.65 16.69
N GLU A 97 -5.93 -2.85 16.05
CA GLU A 97 -6.78 -4.03 16.25
C GLU A 97 -6.23 -5.30 15.58
N MET A 98 -5.23 -5.16 14.71
CA MET A 98 -4.61 -6.29 14.02
C MET A 98 -3.44 -6.86 14.83
N PRO A 99 -3.06 -8.15 14.62
CA PRO A 99 -1.93 -8.77 15.30
C PRO A 99 -0.66 -7.89 15.23
N TRP A 100 0.06 -7.77 16.34
CA TRP A 100 1.28 -6.95 16.49
C TRP A 100 1.08 -5.42 16.32
N GLY A 101 -0.15 -4.97 16.05
CA GLY A 101 -0.45 -3.55 15.84
C GLY A 101 -0.05 -2.67 17.02
N GLU A 102 -0.27 -3.14 18.25
CA GLU A 102 0.08 -2.39 19.47
C GLU A 102 1.60 -2.15 19.59
N MET A 103 2.43 -3.11 19.19
CA MET A 103 3.89 -2.97 19.24
C MET A 103 4.42 -1.93 18.24
N TYR A 104 3.78 -1.82 17.07
CA TYR A 104 4.18 -0.93 15.99
C TYR A 104 3.41 0.39 15.97
N ILE A 105 2.53 0.65 16.95
CA ILE A 105 1.61 1.79 16.93
C ILE A 105 2.34 3.15 16.90
N LYS A 106 3.45 3.31 17.62
CA LYS A 106 4.21 4.57 17.65
C LYS A 106 4.78 4.94 16.28
N PRO A 107 5.60 4.08 15.62
CA PRO A 107 6.10 4.38 14.29
C PRO A 107 4.97 4.50 13.26
N TYR A 108 3.91 3.70 13.37
CA TYR A 108 2.74 3.79 12.51
C TYR A 108 2.03 5.15 12.64
N THR A 109 1.76 5.59 13.86
CA THR A 109 1.09 6.88 14.10
C THR A 109 1.86 8.03 13.45
N GLY A 110 3.17 8.12 13.66
CA GLY A 110 3.97 9.21 13.09
C GLY A 110 4.09 9.11 11.55
N ARG A 111 4.38 7.91 11.06
CA ARG A 111 4.66 7.67 9.64
C ARG A 111 3.41 7.69 8.76
N VAL A 112 2.27 7.26 9.31
CA VAL A 112 1.01 7.12 8.56
C VAL A 112 -0.01 8.16 9.02
N LEU A 113 -0.51 8.10 10.25
CA LEU A 113 -1.65 8.91 10.66
C LEU A 113 -1.32 10.40 10.73
N THR A 114 -0.25 10.77 11.42
CA THR A 114 0.17 12.18 11.53
C THR A 114 0.53 12.76 10.16
N ARG A 115 1.26 11.99 9.36
CA ARG A 115 1.59 12.41 7.99
C ARG A 115 0.36 12.62 7.13
N ALA A 116 -0.63 11.71 7.18
CA ALA A 116 -1.89 11.86 6.45
C ALA A 116 -2.65 13.11 6.90
N ALA A 117 -2.80 13.29 8.22
CA ALA A 117 -3.50 14.43 8.81
C ALA A 117 -2.93 15.76 8.30
N PHE A 118 -1.62 15.99 8.46
CA PHE A 118 -0.99 17.24 8.07
C PHE A 118 -0.79 17.40 6.54
N THR A 119 -0.77 16.29 5.78
CA THR A 119 -0.68 16.37 4.32
C THR A 119 -2.03 16.73 3.69
N PHE A 120 -3.12 16.19 4.23
CA PHE A 120 -4.44 16.24 3.61
C PHE A 120 -5.42 17.15 4.34
N GLY A 121 -5.41 17.17 5.68
CA GLY A 121 -6.39 17.90 6.48
C GLY A 121 -6.25 19.43 6.44
N THR A 122 -5.17 19.96 5.88
CA THR A 122 -5.02 21.39 5.56
C THR A 122 -5.39 21.73 4.11
N ARG A 123 -5.71 20.71 3.28
CA ARG A 123 -5.98 20.82 1.85
C ARG A 123 -7.04 19.84 1.40
N ILE A 124 -8.17 19.82 2.12
CA ILE A 124 -9.23 18.81 1.95
C ILE A 124 -9.79 18.76 0.52
N ALA A 125 -9.89 19.90 -0.17
CA ALA A 125 -10.37 19.96 -1.56
C ALA A 125 -9.40 19.26 -2.53
N ALA A 126 -8.08 19.45 -2.37
CA ALA A 126 -7.08 18.78 -3.18
C ALA A 126 -7.03 17.27 -2.88
N PHE A 127 -7.21 16.89 -1.60
CA PHE A 127 -7.34 15.50 -1.21
C PHE A 127 -8.53 14.81 -1.89
N ARG A 128 -9.72 15.42 -1.88
CA ARG A 128 -10.90 14.90 -2.58
C ARG A 128 -10.62 14.70 -4.06
N ALA A 129 -10.13 15.74 -4.74
CA ALA A 129 -9.83 15.68 -6.17
C ALA A 129 -8.83 14.60 -6.53
N ALA A 130 -7.78 14.40 -5.70
CA ALA A 130 -6.80 13.35 -5.90
C ALA A 130 -7.40 11.94 -5.74
N CYS A 131 -8.22 11.72 -4.71
CA CYS A 131 -8.89 10.44 -4.48
C CYS A 131 -9.89 10.12 -5.62
N GLU A 132 -10.67 11.10 -6.07
CA GLU A 132 -11.60 10.95 -7.19
C GLU A 132 -10.85 10.61 -8.49
N LYS A 133 -9.75 11.32 -8.78
CA LYS A 133 -8.88 11.04 -9.93
C LYS A 133 -8.32 9.61 -9.91
N MET A 134 -8.06 9.06 -8.74
CA MET A 134 -7.63 7.67 -8.55
C MET A 134 -8.77 6.65 -8.62
N GLY A 135 -10.02 7.08 -8.83
CA GLY A 135 -11.19 6.22 -8.87
C GLY A 135 -11.59 5.64 -7.50
N ALA A 136 -11.19 6.30 -6.41
CA ALA A 136 -11.56 5.89 -5.06
C ALA A 136 -13.05 6.14 -4.78
N GLU A 137 -13.68 5.27 -4.01
CA GLU A 137 -15.08 5.40 -3.65
C GLU A 137 -15.24 6.25 -2.39
N PRO A 138 -16.09 7.30 -2.41
CA PRO A 138 -16.33 8.11 -1.22
C PRO A 138 -17.03 7.31 -0.12
N VAL A 139 -16.69 7.58 1.14
CA VAL A 139 -17.33 7.00 2.32
C VAL A 139 -17.83 8.11 3.26
N PRO A 140 -18.94 7.90 4.00
CA PRO A 140 -19.63 8.95 4.77
C PRO A 140 -18.99 9.19 6.16
N HIS A 141 -17.65 9.24 6.24
CA HIS A 141 -16.93 9.44 7.50
C HIS A 141 -15.80 10.46 7.33
N GLY A 142 -15.56 11.25 8.37
CA GLY A 142 -14.64 12.39 8.32
C GLY A 142 -15.22 13.56 7.53
N ASP A 143 -14.44 14.62 7.37
CA ASP A 143 -14.79 15.72 6.44
C ASP A 143 -14.57 15.27 5.01
N ALA A 144 -13.63 14.32 4.80
CA ALA A 144 -13.46 13.57 3.56
C ALA A 144 -12.99 12.15 3.86
N GLY A 145 -13.69 11.16 3.32
CA GLY A 145 -13.31 9.75 3.43
C GLY A 145 -13.39 9.05 2.09
N PHE A 146 -12.43 8.14 1.83
CA PHE A 146 -12.36 7.38 0.59
C PHE A 146 -11.91 5.94 0.83
N ARG A 147 -12.48 5.03 0.03
CA ARG A 147 -12.12 3.62 -0.03
C ARG A 147 -11.34 3.31 -1.30
N PHE A 148 -10.31 2.51 -1.16
CA PHE A 148 -9.44 2.05 -2.24
C PHE A 148 -9.39 0.52 -2.28
N ASP A 149 -9.45 -0.06 -3.47
CA ASP A 149 -8.91 -1.39 -3.71
C ASP A 149 -7.39 -1.25 -3.76
N PHE A 150 -6.70 -1.88 -2.79
CA PHE A 150 -5.26 -1.70 -2.61
C PHE A 150 -4.46 -2.67 -3.49
N VAL A 151 -4.53 -3.96 -3.20
CA VAL A 151 -3.92 -5.06 -3.97
C VAL A 151 -4.66 -6.34 -3.63
N GLY A 152 -4.90 -7.23 -4.59
CA GLY A 152 -5.33 -8.59 -4.33
C GLY A 152 -6.61 -8.78 -3.52
N GLY A 153 -7.61 -7.93 -3.67
CA GLY A 153 -8.82 -7.97 -2.85
C GLY A 153 -8.66 -7.39 -1.45
N TYR A 154 -7.48 -6.89 -1.10
CA TYR A 154 -7.23 -6.11 0.11
C TYR A 154 -7.62 -4.66 -0.11
N ARG A 155 -8.36 -4.08 0.85
CA ARG A 155 -8.94 -2.74 0.75
C ARG A 155 -8.52 -1.86 1.89
N MET A 156 -8.40 -0.57 1.62
CA MET A 156 -8.08 0.44 2.62
C MET A 156 -9.09 1.59 2.57
N GLN A 157 -9.34 2.19 3.72
CA GLN A 157 -10.02 3.48 3.81
C GLN A 157 -9.09 4.51 4.43
N ILE A 158 -9.19 5.73 3.97
CA ILE A 158 -8.57 6.89 4.62
C ILE A 158 -9.66 7.92 4.91
N LEU A 159 -9.71 8.34 6.17
CA LEU A 159 -10.64 9.32 6.69
C LEU A 159 -9.82 10.52 7.16
N VAL A 160 -10.22 11.71 6.76
CA VAL A 160 -9.49 12.95 7.07
C VAL A 160 -10.48 13.94 7.67
N TRP A 161 -10.05 14.57 8.75
CA TRP A 161 -10.73 15.71 9.39
C TRP A 161 -9.87 16.96 9.20
N GLU A 162 -10.51 18.02 8.74
CA GLU A 162 -9.87 19.32 8.55
C GLU A 162 -9.49 19.92 9.91
N GLY A 163 -8.33 20.55 9.99
CA GLY A 163 -7.96 21.33 11.17
C GLY A 163 -8.60 22.71 11.15
N ASP A 164 -8.88 23.24 12.31
CA ASP A 164 -9.37 24.59 12.52
C ASP A 164 -8.50 25.36 13.55
N ASP A 165 -8.96 26.51 14.01
CA ASP A 165 -8.24 27.35 14.98
C ASP A 165 -8.12 26.70 16.37
N GLU A 166 -9.00 25.73 16.70
CA GLU A 166 -9.04 25.06 18.00
C GLU A 166 -8.42 23.66 17.97
N PHE A 167 -8.53 22.95 16.83
CA PHE A 167 -8.09 21.56 16.70
C PHE A 167 -7.18 21.34 15.50
N PRO A 168 -6.08 20.62 15.68
CA PRO A 168 -5.24 20.23 14.56
C PRO A 168 -5.97 19.24 13.64
N PRO A 169 -5.56 19.15 12.36
CA PRO A 169 -6.10 18.15 11.46
C PRO A 169 -5.85 16.74 11.98
N ASN A 170 -6.77 15.82 11.65
CA ASN A 170 -6.67 14.43 12.06
C ASN A 170 -6.89 13.49 10.85
N ALA A 171 -6.40 12.27 10.95
CA ALA A 171 -6.65 11.23 9.96
C ALA A 171 -6.70 9.83 10.58
N GLN A 172 -7.48 8.97 9.95
CA GLN A 172 -7.54 7.53 10.28
C GLN A 172 -7.38 6.73 9.01
N VAL A 173 -6.61 5.64 9.09
CA VAL A 173 -6.53 4.64 8.03
C VAL A 173 -7.10 3.34 8.58
N LEU A 174 -8.04 2.77 7.83
CA LEU A 174 -8.67 1.49 8.11
C LEU A 174 -8.25 0.48 7.03
N TYR A 175 -8.14 -0.76 7.44
CA TYR A 175 -7.78 -1.89 6.61
C TYR A 175 -8.96 -2.88 6.58
N SER A 176 -9.21 -3.52 5.47
CA SER A 176 -10.11 -4.69 5.45
C SER A 176 -9.57 -5.79 6.36
N ASP A 177 -10.44 -6.52 7.03
CA ASP A 177 -10.06 -7.49 8.08
C ASP A 177 -9.10 -8.60 7.60
N ASN A 178 -9.11 -8.91 6.31
CA ASN A 178 -8.21 -9.87 5.69
C ASN A 178 -6.73 -9.44 5.68
N PHE A 179 -6.42 -8.14 5.85
CA PHE A 179 -5.02 -7.69 5.97
C PHE A 179 -4.24 -8.37 7.09
N ALA A 180 -4.94 -8.74 8.18
CA ALA A 180 -4.32 -9.40 9.32
C ALA A 180 -3.70 -10.77 8.96
N GLU A 181 -4.24 -11.45 7.94
CA GLU A 181 -3.80 -12.77 7.50
C GLU A 181 -2.86 -12.73 6.29
N GLY A 182 -3.01 -11.71 5.43
CA GLY A 182 -2.24 -11.60 4.20
C GLY A 182 -0.92 -10.84 4.33
N PHE A 183 -0.77 -10.01 5.39
CA PHE A 183 0.37 -9.12 5.53
C PHE A 183 0.90 -9.07 6.96
N ALA A 184 2.23 -9.09 7.12
CA ALA A 184 2.89 -8.83 8.39
C ALA A 184 2.63 -7.38 8.87
N ALA A 185 2.91 -7.11 10.15
CA ALA A 185 2.70 -5.77 10.72
C ALA A 185 3.51 -4.69 10.00
N GLU A 186 4.74 -5.01 9.62
CA GLU A 186 5.61 -4.10 8.86
C GLU A 186 5.05 -3.77 7.49
N ASP A 187 4.53 -4.76 6.77
CA ASP A 187 3.90 -4.56 5.46
C ASP A 187 2.66 -3.67 5.54
N ARG A 188 1.88 -3.80 6.61
CA ARG A 188 0.72 -2.94 6.86
C ARG A 188 1.11 -1.48 7.12
N VAL A 189 2.26 -1.23 7.76
CA VAL A 189 2.82 0.13 7.86
C VAL A 189 3.21 0.64 6.47
N VAL A 190 3.90 -0.18 5.68
CA VAL A 190 4.32 0.17 4.31
C VAL A 190 3.10 0.40 3.41
N ALA A 191 2.04 -0.42 3.53
CA ALA A 191 0.80 -0.23 2.79
C ALA A 191 0.15 1.14 3.07
N GLY A 192 0.11 1.56 4.34
CA GLY A 192 -0.35 2.91 4.73
C GLY A 192 0.51 4.01 4.11
N ASP A 193 1.82 3.84 4.11
CA ASP A 193 2.76 4.78 3.53
C ASP A 193 2.62 4.89 1.99
N ILE A 194 2.44 3.75 1.31
CA ILE A 194 2.17 3.67 -0.13
C ILE A 194 0.88 4.42 -0.47
N LEU A 195 -0.21 4.18 0.27
CA LEU A 195 -1.49 4.84 0.05
C LEU A 195 -1.33 6.36 0.11
N ILE A 196 -0.74 6.89 1.20
CA ILE A 196 -0.55 8.32 1.40
C ILE A 196 0.34 8.92 0.31
N SER A 197 1.44 8.26 -0.02
CA SER A 197 2.38 8.72 -1.05
C SER A 197 1.73 8.77 -2.43
N THR A 198 0.91 7.77 -2.75
CA THR A 198 0.21 7.70 -4.04
C THR A 198 -0.87 8.77 -4.14
N ILE A 199 -1.66 8.99 -3.09
CA ILE A 199 -2.65 10.11 -3.06
C ILE A 199 -1.93 11.44 -3.23
N LYS A 200 -0.85 11.68 -2.48
CA LYS A 200 -0.07 12.93 -2.56
C LYS A 200 0.52 13.18 -3.96
N ALA A 201 0.94 12.14 -4.66
CA ALA A 201 1.45 12.26 -6.02
C ALA A 201 0.37 12.64 -7.05
N ASN A 202 -0.89 12.59 -6.69
CA ASN A 202 -2.04 12.98 -7.52
C ASN A 202 -2.61 14.36 -7.18
N PHE A 203 -1.95 15.12 -6.31
CA PHE A 203 -2.33 16.51 -5.95
C PHE A 203 -2.13 17.46 -7.09
#